data_77c92a5d7c9ffe85cddb56988c3f26a2
#
_entry.id   77c92a5d7c9ffe85cddb56988c3f26a2
#
_cell.length_a   1.000
_cell.length_b   1.000
_cell.length_c   1.000
_cell.angle_alpha   90.00
_cell.angle_beta   90.00
_cell.angle_gamma   90.00
#
_symmetry.space_group_name_H-M   'P 1'
#
loop_
_entity.id
_entity.type
_entity.pdbx_description
1 polymer ?
#
loop_
_entity_poly.entity_id
_entity_poly.type
_entity_poly.pdbx_seq_one_letter_code
_entity_poly.pdbx_strand_id
1 'polypeptide(L)'
;MKKDLKSAFILLLIATAGVGIFAAVYWQPAGKTPDALSLSVTDKAIQAECGGHTAVLDGQETALGSARLEQLSEAAVKVTYGDVSILAVRDGAPPAAAATVLAADGNSLSPGAIAAIWPEYAVLTGECPEDTLRLLESVCKSVYQVRLQGTITLSTDGQRVSFQTERAASSRELFPYRQDTSLSALSEDGDASRVYVLNLSSKVFHLPSCPSAGQMKAENRQLSTQPATALLAEGYRPCGSCLS
;
A
#
# COMPACT_ATOMS: atom_id res chain seq x y z
N MET A 1 -49.10 -24.13 -3.24
CA MET A 1 -48.13 -24.89 -4.02
C MET A 1 -46.96 -23.94 -4.35
N LYS A 2 -45.89 -24.03 -3.60
CA LYS A 2 -44.64 -23.26 -3.83
C LYS A 2 -43.82 -24.08 -4.82
N LYS A 3 -43.50 -23.48 -5.97
CA LYS A 3 -42.53 -24.05 -6.90
C LYS A 3 -41.13 -23.53 -6.52
N ASP A 4 -40.32 -24.44 -6.04
CA ASP A 4 -38.90 -24.25 -5.87
C ASP A 4 -38.24 -24.09 -7.23
N LEU A 5 -37.66 -22.91 -7.47
CA LEU A 5 -36.89 -22.64 -8.66
C LEU A 5 -35.47 -23.17 -8.41
N LYS A 6 -35.22 -24.38 -8.87
CA LYS A 6 -33.90 -25.03 -8.81
C LYS A 6 -32.92 -24.25 -9.70
N SER A 7 -31.78 -23.92 -9.13
CA SER A 7 -30.62 -23.31 -9.78
C SER A 7 -30.27 -23.99 -11.08
N ALA A 8 -30.36 -23.28 -12.19
CA ALA A 8 -29.86 -23.73 -13.47
C ALA A 8 -28.37 -23.36 -13.59
N PHE A 9 -27.52 -24.38 -13.61
CA PHE A 9 -26.13 -24.23 -14.01
C PHE A 9 -26.09 -24.11 -15.52
N ILE A 10 -25.67 -22.98 -16.05
CA ILE A 10 -25.32 -22.85 -17.47
C ILE A 10 -23.80 -22.91 -17.57
N LEU A 11 -23.32 -24.05 -18.04
CA LEU A 11 -21.93 -24.27 -18.41
C LEU A 11 -21.78 -23.83 -19.86
N LEU A 12 -21.17 -22.68 -20.13
CA LEU A 12 -20.84 -22.28 -21.49
C LEU A 12 -19.45 -22.81 -21.85
N LEU A 13 -19.43 -23.92 -22.57
CA LEU A 13 -18.21 -24.47 -23.18
C LEU A 13 -17.94 -23.76 -24.50
N ILE A 14 -16.97 -22.85 -24.54
CA ILE A 14 -16.42 -22.34 -25.78
C ILE A 14 -15.16 -23.16 -26.09
N ALA A 15 -15.30 -24.11 -27.01
CA ALA A 15 -14.17 -24.83 -27.56
C ALA A 15 -13.63 -24.07 -28.77
N THR A 16 -12.49 -23.42 -28.63
CA THR A 16 -11.66 -22.98 -29.75
C THR A 16 -10.42 -23.85 -29.80
N ALA A 17 -10.18 -24.41 -30.98
CA ALA A 17 -9.06 -25.31 -31.24
C ALA A 17 -7.73 -24.57 -30.97
N GLY A 18 -6.94 -25.12 -30.04
CA GLY A 18 -5.51 -24.89 -30.03
C GLY A 18 -4.90 -24.05 -28.92
N VAL A 19 -5.48 -23.81 -27.75
CA VAL A 19 -4.79 -23.60 -26.46
C VAL A 19 -5.87 -23.50 -25.39
N GLY A 20 -5.92 -24.45 -24.48
CA GLY A 20 -6.93 -24.47 -23.44
C GLY A 20 -6.66 -23.45 -22.33
N ILE A 21 -7.41 -22.36 -22.33
CA ILE A 21 -7.56 -21.49 -21.16
C ILE A 21 -8.93 -21.77 -20.58
N PHE A 22 -8.97 -22.47 -19.45
CA PHE A 22 -10.19 -22.64 -18.67
C PHE A 22 -10.43 -21.37 -17.85
N ALA A 23 -11.31 -20.49 -18.32
CA ALA A 23 -11.88 -19.44 -17.49
C ALA A 23 -13.13 -19.99 -16.80
N ALA A 24 -13.01 -20.41 -15.54
CA ALA A 24 -14.16 -20.74 -14.72
C ALA A 24 -14.79 -19.42 -14.22
N VAL A 25 -15.86 -18.98 -14.87
CA VAL A 25 -16.69 -17.89 -14.35
C VAL A 25 -17.60 -18.49 -13.27
N TYR A 26 -17.25 -18.29 -12.01
CA TYR A 26 -18.13 -18.58 -10.89
C TYR A 26 -19.19 -17.48 -10.83
N TRP A 27 -20.41 -17.80 -11.29
CA TRP A 27 -21.58 -16.97 -11.01
C TRP A 27 -22.02 -17.24 -9.58
N GLN A 28 -21.73 -16.32 -8.66
CA GLN A 28 -22.32 -16.38 -7.32
C GLN A 28 -23.77 -15.86 -7.40
N PRO A 29 -24.76 -16.61 -6.86
CA PRO A 29 -26.11 -16.07 -6.73
C PRO A 29 -26.06 -14.80 -5.89
N ALA A 30 -26.88 -13.81 -6.23
CA ALA A 30 -27.04 -12.56 -5.52
C ALA A 30 -27.59 -12.77 -4.08
N GLY A 31 -26.79 -13.37 -3.21
CA GLY A 31 -26.82 -13.11 -1.79
C GLY A 31 -26.15 -11.76 -1.61
N LYS A 32 -26.69 -10.88 -0.75
CA LYS A 32 -26.07 -9.61 -0.39
C LYS A 32 -24.58 -9.85 -0.22
N THR A 33 -23.78 -9.38 -1.20
CA THR A 33 -22.33 -9.23 -0.99
C THR A 33 -22.19 -8.37 0.25
N PRO A 34 -21.42 -8.77 1.25
CA PRO A 34 -21.12 -7.87 2.35
C PRO A 34 -20.63 -6.56 1.71
N ASP A 35 -21.08 -5.44 2.26
CA ASP A 35 -20.80 -4.10 1.74
C ASP A 35 -19.29 -3.95 1.61
N ALA A 36 -18.74 -4.29 0.46
CA ALA A 36 -17.31 -4.15 0.22
C ALA A 36 -16.98 -2.66 0.09
N LEU A 37 -15.91 -2.22 0.72
CA LEU A 37 -15.36 -0.89 0.52
C LEU A 37 -14.48 -0.90 -0.72
N SER A 38 -14.72 0.03 -1.64
CA SER A 38 -13.88 0.27 -2.82
C SER A 38 -13.38 1.71 -2.81
N LEU A 39 -12.10 1.91 -3.12
CA LEU A 39 -11.53 3.23 -3.36
C LEU A 39 -10.97 3.31 -4.77
N SER A 40 -11.29 4.39 -5.46
CA SER A 40 -10.72 4.76 -6.74
C SER A 40 -9.79 5.96 -6.57
N VAL A 41 -8.52 5.77 -6.86
CA VAL A 41 -7.48 6.79 -6.75
C VAL A 41 -7.06 7.22 -8.14
N THR A 42 -7.20 8.51 -8.42
CA THR A 42 -6.79 9.17 -9.65
C THR A 42 -5.82 10.31 -9.32
N ASP A 43 -5.27 10.96 -10.34
CA ASP A 43 -4.46 12.18 -10.21
C ASP A 43 -5.25 13.39 -9.67
N LYS A 44 -6.59 13.33 -9.69
CA LYS A 44 -7.47 14.47 -9.34
C LYS A 44 -8.27 14.25 -8.07
N ALA A 45 -8.60 13.01 -7.74
CA ALA A 45 -9.49 12.70 -6.63
C ALA A 45 -9.28 11.29 -6.08
N ILE A 46 -9.62 11.14 -4.81
CA ILE A 46 -9.79 9.85 -4.15
C ILE A 46 -11.29 9.72 -3.85
N GLN A 47 -11.92 8.71 -4.43
CA GLN A 47 -13.33 8.42 -4.23
C GLN A 47 -13.48 7.08 -3.52
N ALA A 48 -14.44 6.99 -2.61
CA ALA A 48 -14.76 5.77 -1.91
C ALA A 48 -16.22 5.38 -2.15
N GLU A 49 -16.48 4.09 -2.23
CA GLU A 49 -17.82 3.50 -2.33
C GLU A 49 -17.95 2.36 -1.33
N CYS A 50 -19.05 2.36 -0.55
CA CYS A 50 -19.38 1.31 0.39
C CYS A 50 -20.91 1.19 0.52
N GLY A 51 -21.45 -0.02 0.35
CA GLY A 51 -22.89 -0.26 0.50
C GLY A 51 -23.77 0.56 -0.46
N GLY A 52 -23.28 0.88 -1.66
CA GLY A 52 -24.00 1.71 -2.64
C GLY A 52 -23.96 3.22 -2.34
N HIS A 53 -23.21 3.65 -1.34
CA HIS A 53 -22.93 5.06 -1.03
C HIS A 53 -21.55 5.42 -1.58
N THR A 54 -21.45 6.56 -2.26
CA THR A 54 -20.20 7.08 -2.83
C THR A 54 -19.87 8.41 -2.17
N ALA A 55 -18.60 8.60 -1.83
CA ALA A 55 -18.06 9.86 -1.31
C ALA A 55 -16.73 10.21 -1.99
N VAL A 56 -16.49 11.50 -2.18
CA VAL A 56 -15.16 12.04 -2.46
C VAL A 56 -14.48 12.26 -1.12
N LEU A 57 -13.28 11.71 -0.93
CA LEU A 57 -12.57 11.85 0.34
C LEU A 57 -11.88 13.23 0.41
N ASP A 58 -12.70 14.28 0.56
CA ASP A 58 -12.26 15.68 0.68
C ASP A 58 -12.38 16.22 2.12
N GLY A 59 -12.82 15.39 3.07
CA GLY A 59 -12.91 15.73 4.48
C GLY A 59 -14.28 16.22 4.94
N GLN A 60 -15.32 16.18 4.10
CA GLN A 60 -16.67 16.62 4.49
C GLN A 60 -17.57 15.48 4.98
N GLU A 61 -17.23 14.25 4.68
CA GLU A 61 -18.03 13.08 5.01
C GLU A 61 -17.58 12.45 6.34
N THR A 62 -18.53 12.01 7.17
CA THR A 62 -18.25 11.38 8.45
C THR A 62 -18.53 9.88 8.48
N ALA A 63 -19.29 9.36 7.51
CA ALA A 63 -19.61 7.95 7.37
C ALA A 63 -19.88 7.60 5.90
N LEU A 64 -19.55 6.38 5.51
CA LEU A 64 -19.78 5.83 4.18
C LEU A 64 -20.24 4.38 4.32
N GLY A 65 -21.56 4.15 4.30
CA GLY A 65 -22.12 2.84 4.56
C GLY A 65 -21.67 2.30 5.92
N SER A 66 -21.03 1.13 5.93
CA SER A 66 -20.44 0.51 7.13
C SER A 66 -18.98 0.91 7.39
N ALA A 67 -18.37 1.71 6.51
CA ALA A 67 -17.04 2.24 6.72
C ALA A 67 -17.07 3.48 7.63
N ARG A 68 -16.10 3.57 8.54
CA ARG A 68 -15.91 4.74 9.40
C ARG A 68 -14.92 5.70 8.75
N LEU A 69 -15.30 6.96 8.64
CA LEU A 69 -14.43 8.03 8.18
C LEU A 69 -14.02 8.90 9.37
N GLU A 70 -12.74 9.18 9.47
CA GLU A 70 -12.15 10.05 10.48
C GLU A 70 -11.33 11.12 9.78
N GLN A 71 -11.77 12.37 9.86
CA GLN A 71 -11.01 13.49 9.34
C GLN A 71 -9.84 13.80 10.28
N LEU A 72 -8.62 13.67 9.78
CA LEU A 72 -7.39 13.94 10.55
C LEU A 72 -6.85 15.34 10.30
N SER A 73 -7.14 15.92 9.13
CA SER A 73 -6.84 17.31 8.77
C SER A 73 -7.75 17.72 7.61
N GLU A 74 -7.70 18.98 7.18
CA GLU A 74 -8.47 19.48 6.02
C GLU A 74 -8.17 18.69 4.72
N ALA A 75 -7.00 18.08 4.62
CA ALA A 75 -6.56 17.35 3.44
C ALA A 75 -6.38 15.84 3.66
N ALA A 76 -6.66 15.31 4.85
CA ALA A 76 -6.41 13.92 5.18
C ALA A 76 -7.59 13.27 5.89
N VAL A 77 -8.05 12.14 5.32
CA VAL A 77 -9.14 11.31 5.84
C VAL A 77 -8.63 9.90 6.07
N LYS A 78 -8.92 9.35 7.22
CA LYS A 78 -8.70 7.93 7.51
C LYS A 78 -10.02 7.17 7.36
N VAL A 79 -10.04 6.20 6.46
CA VAL A 79 -11.17 5.30 6.26
C VAL A 79 -10.83 3.98 6.95
N THR A 80 -11.73 3.50 7.81
CA THR A 80 -11.58 2.20 8.48
C THR A 80 -12.75 1.31 8.13
N TYR A 81 -12.45 0.10 7.66
CA TYR A 81 -13.41 -0.93 7.33
C TYR A 81 -12.90 -2.30 7.78
N GLY A 82 -13.53 -2.89 8.79
CA GLY A 82 -13.00 -4.08 9.45
C GLY A 82 -11.60 -3.83 10.03
N ASP A 83 -10.65 -4.69 9.71
CA ASP A 83 -9.25 -4.59 10.13
C ASP A 83 -8.39 -3.73 9.18
N VAL A 84 -8.97 -3.27 8.07
CA VAL A 84 -8.25 -2.46 7.06
C VAL A 84 -8.46 -0.98 7.34
N SER A 85 -7.36 -0.25 7.36
CA SER A 85 -7.36 1.21 7.45
C SER A 85 -6.64 1.83 6.27
N ILE A 86 -7.25 2.87 5.70
CA ILE A 86 -6.75 3.59 4.53
C ILE A 86 -6.58 5.06 4.91
N LEU A 87 -5.37 5.58 4.77
CA LEU A 87 -5.09 7.00 4.93
C LEU A 87 -5.06 7.65 3.55
N ALA A 88 -6.08 8.41 3.24
CA ALA A 88 -6.21 9.19 2.01
C ALA A 88 -5.77 10.63 2.28
N VAL A 89 -4.74 11.09 1.59
CA VAL A 89 -4.18 12.44 1.71
C VAL A 89 -4.25 13.10 0.34
N ARG A 90 -5.05 14.15 0.25
CA ARG A 90 -5.25 14.89 -0.99
C ARG A 90 -4.10 15.84 -1.30
N ASP A 91 -3.58 16.50 -0.27
CA ASP A 91 -2.55 17.52 -0.40
C ASP A 91 -1.74 17.65 0.90
N GLY A 92 -0.47 18.05 0.77
CA GLY A 92 0.41 18.30 1.90
C GLY A 92 0.94 17.04 2.58
N ALA A 93 1.63 17.23 3.70
CA ALA A 93 2.24 16.15 4.45
C ALA A 93 1.19 15.29 5.16
N PRO A 94 1.27 13.96 5.06
CA PRO A 94 0.35 13.07 5.77
C PRO A 94 0.53 13.17 7.29
N PRO A 95 -0.58 13.11 8.05
CA PRO A 95 -0.51 13.01 9.50
C PRO A 95 0.11 11.68 9.94
N ALA A 96 0.71 11.66 11.13
CA ALA A 96 1.32 10.48 11.73
C ALA A 96 0.24 9.51 12.25
N ALA A 97 -0.49 8.88 11.35
CA ALA A 97 -1.57 7.94 11.66
C ALA A 97 -1.31 6.60 10.96
N ALA A 98 -1.13 5.53 11.74
CA ALA A 98 -0.92 4.20 11.19
C ALA A 98 -2.06 3.78 10.25
N ALA A 99 -1.72 3.20 9.09
CA ALA A 99 -2.68 2.76 8.10
C ALA A 99 -2.16 1.56 7.32
N THR A 100 -3.07 0.66 6.93
CA THR A 100 -2.76 -0.48 6.05
C THR A 100 -2.41 0.00 4.64
N VAL A 101 -3.14 1.01 4.15
CA VAL A 101 -2.92 1.61 2.83
C VAL A 101 -2.72 3.11 2.98
N LEU A 102 -1.69 3.63 2.33
CA LEU A 102 -1.45 5.06 2.18
C LEU A 102 -1.74 5.47 0.74
N ALA A 103 -2.65 6.43 0.54
CA ALA A 103 -2.88 7.10 -0.74
C ALA A 103 -2.50 8.58 -0.59
N ALA A 104 -1.43 9.02 -1.24
CA ALA A 104 -0.87 10.36 -1.09
C ALA A 104 -0.03 10.80 -2.29
N ASP A 105 0.23 12.11 -2.39
CA ASP A 105 1.22 12.64 -3.33
C ASP A 105 2.63 12.19 -2.90
N GLY A 106 3.36 11.56 -3.81
CA GLY A 106 4.72 11.07 -3.57
C GLY A 106 5.70 12.16 -3.13
N ASN A 107 5.54 13.39 -3.64
CA ASN A 107 6.38 14.53 -3.27
C ASN A 107 6.16 15.01 -1.83
N SER A 108 5.00 14.76 -1.26
CA SER A 108 4.66 15.18 0.10
C SER A 108 5.15 14.22 1.19
N LEU A 109 5.70 13.07 0.80
CA LEU A 109 6.14 12.03 1.72
C LEU A 109 7.55 12.26 2.22
N SER A 110 7.72 12.25 3.53
CA SER A 110 9.03 12.27 4.18
C SER A 110 9.35 10.90 4.80
N PRO A 111 10.64 10.57 5.02
CA PRO A 111 11.03 9.35 5.73
C PRO A 111 10.35 9.20 7.10
N GLY A 112 10.20 10.32 7.84
CA GLY A 112 9.51 10.34 9.12
C GLY A 112 8.02 10.01 9.02
N ALA A 113 7.33 10.55 8.00
CA ALA A 113 5.93 10.24 7.76
C ALA A 113 5.74 8.75 7.39
N ILE A 114 6.57 8.22 6.49
CA ILE A 114 6.53 6.80 6.10
C ILE A 114 6.76 5.90 7.33
N ALA A 115 7.75 6.24 8.17
CA ALA A 115 8.04 5.50 9.40
C ALA A 115 6.88 5.54 10.40
N ALA A 116 6.19 6.69 10.53
CA ALA A 116 5.07 6.85 11.46
C ALA A 116 3.80 6.11 10.98
N ILE A 117 3.50 6.18 9.69
CA ILE A 117 2.32 5.53 9.09
C ILE A 117 2.54 4.02 8.98
N TRP A 118 3.71 3.59 8.53
CA TRP A 118 4.12 2.20 8.31
C TRP A 118 3.14 1.42 7.43
N PRO A 119 2.89 1.86 6.20
CA PRO A 119 1.86 1.28 5.36
C PRO A 119 2.30 -0.08 4.81
N GLU A 120 1.35 -1.01 4.64
CA GLU A 120 1.58 -2.25 3.91
C GLU A 120 1.54 -2.04 2.39
N TYR A 121 0.77 -1.04 1.95
CA TYR A 121 0.58 -0.69 0.54
C TYR A 121 0.60 0.83 0.39
N ALA A 122 1.20 1.31 -0.70
CA ALA A 122 1.17 2.73 -1.06
C ALA A 122 0.58 2.93 -2.45
N VAL A 123 -0.29 3.93 -2.59
CA VAL A 123 -0.84 4.41 -3.87
C VAL A 123 -0.43 5.87 -4.01
N LEU A 124 0.46 6.13 -4.96
CA LEU A 124 1.06 7.44 -5.15
C LEU A 124 0.37 8.20 -6.26
N THR A 125 -0.14 9.38 -5.92
CA THR A 125 -0.53 10.40 -6.88
C THR A 125 0.66 11.31 -7.18
N GLY A 126 0.68 11.97 -8.32
CA GLY A 126 1.76 12.86 -8.71
C GLY A 126 3.10 12.15 -8.96
N GLU A 127 4.19 12.88 -8.79
CA GLU A 127 5.55 12.37 -8.88
C GLU A 127 6.04 11.90 -7.51
N CYS A 128 6.99 11.00 -7.49
CA CYS A 128 7.63 10.53 -6.27
C CYS A 128 9.14 10.58 -6.43
N PRO A 129 9.87 11.27 -5.54
CA PRO A 129 11.33 11.26 -5.53
C PRO A 129 11.86 9.83 -5.41
N GLU A 130 12.97 9.54 -6.08
CA GLU A 130 13.55 8.21 -6.13
C GLU A 130 13.88 7.67 -4.71
N ASP A 131 14.47 8.50 -3.86
CA ASP A 131 14.79 8.12 -2.48
C ASP A 131 13.53 7.74 -1.68
N THR A 132 12.44 8.50 -1.85
CA THR A 132 11.14 8.21 -1.24
C THR A 132 10.57 6.89 -1.76
N LEU A 133 10.69 6.65 -3.07
CA LEU A 133 10.22 5.43 -3.70
C LEU A 133 11.01 4.21 -3.20
N ARG A 134 12.34 4.31 -3.03
CA ARG A 134 13.19 3.28 -2.41
C ARG A 134 12.77 2.96 -0.98
N LEU A 135 12.45 4.00 -0.18
CA LEU A 135 11.95 3.82 1.18
C LEU A 135 10.61 3.08 1.20
N LEU A 136 9.65 3.50 0.37
CA LEU A 136 8.34 2.84 0.26
C LEU A 136 8.48 1.39 -0.20
N GLU A 137 9.32 1.12 -1.20
CA GLU A 137 9.57 -0.25 -1.66
C GLU A 137 10.15 -1.14 -0.56
N SER A 138 10.96 -0.59 0.32
CA SER A 138 11.55 -1.36 1.43
C SER A 138 10.56 -1.69 2.56
N VAL A 139 9.52 -0.85 2.73
CA VAL A 139 8.52 -0.96 3.80
C VAL A 139 7.25 -1.65 3.32
N CYS A 140 6.77 -1.28 2.12
CA CYS A 140 5.49 -1.76 1.59
C CYS A 140 5.61 -3.13 0.90
N LYS A 141 4.54 -3.90 0.95
CA LYS A 141 4.38 -5.11 0.12
C LYS A 141 4.25 -4.77 -1.37
N SER A 142 3.61 -3.63 -1.67
CA SER A 142 3.47 -3.12 -3.04
C SER A 142 3.30 -1.61 -3.04
N VAL A 143 3.85 -0.97 -4.08
CA VAL A 143 3.72 0.46 -4.36
C VAL A 143 3.09 0.63 -5.74
N TYR A 144 2.03 1.41 -5.81
CA TYR A 144 1.30 1.74 -7.03
C TYR A 144 1.49 3.22 -7.36
N GLN A 145 1.61 3.53 -8.64
CA GLN A 145 1.81 4.91 -9.13
C GLN A 145 0.74 5.27 -10.16
N VAL A 146 -0.19 6.16 -9.80
CA VAL A 146 -1.29 6.61 -10.67
C VAL A 146 -0.76 7.14 -12.00
N ARG A 147 0.34 7.89 -12.00
CA ARG A 147 0.95 8.43 -13.20
C ARG A 147 1.32 7.37 -14.24
N LEU A 148 1.77 6.21 -13.81
CA LEU A 148 2.21 5.11 -14.68
C LEU A 148 1.07 4.11 -14.97
N GLN A 149 0.24 3.85 -13.98
CA GLN A 149 -0.75 2.77 -14.01
C GLN A 149 -2.18 3.25 -14.27
N GLY A 150 -2.40 4.57 -14.35
CA GLY A 150 -3.74 5.17 -14.49
C GLY A 150 -4.54 5.06 -13.20
N THR A 151 -5.84 4.97 -13.32
CA THR A 151 -6.73 4.79 -12.18
C THR A 151 -6.38 3.52 -11.42
N ILE A 152 -6.24 3.65 -10.10
CA ILE A 152 -5.97 2.52 -9.21
C ILE A 152 -7.20 2.32 -8.34
N THR A 153 -7.81 1.15 -8.48
CA THR A 153 -8.96 0.75 -7.67
C THR A 153 -8.52 -0.24 -6.62
N LEU A 154 -8.72 0.12 -5.36
CA LEU A 154 -8.54 -0.73 -4.20
C LEU A 154 -9.90 -1.25 -3.78
N SER A 155 -10.00 -2.53 -3.42
CA SER A 155 -11.21 -3.13 -2.85
C SER A 155 -10.84 -3.95 -1.62
N THR A 156 -11.71 -3.91 -0.59
CA THR A 156 -11.50 -4.66 0.65
C THR A 156 -12.80 -5.23 1.19
N ASP A 157 -12.71 -6.44 1.74
CA ASP A 157 -13.75 -7.11 2.51
C ASP A 157 -13.63 -6.84 4.02
N GLY A 158 -12.71 -5.95 4.41
CA GLY A 158 -12.40 -5.63 5.80
C GLY A 158 -11.26 -6.47 6.39
N GLN A 159 -10.76 -7.48 5.70
CA GLN A 159 -9.62 -8.30 6.12
C GLN A 159 -8.50 -8.31 5.09
N ARG A 160 -8.86 -8.33 3.82
CA ARG A 160 -7.93 -8.39 2.69
C ARG A 160 -8.08 -7.16 1.81
N VAL A 161 -6.98 -6.80 1.18
CA VAL A 161 -6.94 -5.71 0.21
C VAL A 161 -6.56 -6.27 -1.14
N SER A 162 -7.28 -5.87 -2.18
CA SER A 162 -6.95 -6.18 -3.57
C SER A 162 -6.86 -4.89 -4.39
N PHE A 163 -6.03 -4.92 -5.43
CA PHE A 163 -5.79 -3.77 -6.28
C PHE A 163 -6.01 -4.13 -7.74
N GLN A 164 -6.62 -3.18 -8.47
CA GLN A 164 -6.74 -3.22 -9.92
C GLN A 164 -6.18 -1.91 -10.48
N THR A 165 -5.43 -2.00 -11.56
CA THR A 165 -4.85 -0.84 -12.24
C THR A 165 -5.42 -0.74 -13.66
N GLU A 166 -5.66 0.48 -14.12
CA GLU A 166 -6.15 0.72 -15.48
C GLU A 166 -5.15 0.27 -16.55
N ARG A 167 -3.84 0.42 -16.24
CA ARG A 167 -2.75 0.03 -17.12
C ARG A 167 -1.73 -0.82 -16.35
N ALA A 168 -1.14 -1.78 -17.04
CA ALA A 168 0.04 -2.46 -16.51
C ALA A 168 1.27 -1.56 -16.64
N ALA A 169 2.10 -1.55 -15.60
CA ALA A 169 3.43 -0.96 -15.66
C ALA A 169 4.47 -2.01 -15.27
N SER A 170 5.57 -2.04 -15.99
CA SER A 170 6.67 -2.96 -15.69
C SER A 170 7.39 -2.55 -14.40
N SER A 171 8.05 -3.50 -13.73
CA SER A 171 8.88 -3.19 -12.57
C SER A 171 9.96 -2.16 -12.86
N ARG A 172 10.47 -2.12 -14.11
CA ARG A 172 11.46 -1.15 -14.57
C ARG A 172 10.90 0.27 -14.65
N GLU A 173 9.63 0.43 -15.05
CA GLU A 173 8.97 1.74 -15.08
C GLU A 173 8.61 2.23 -13.67
N LEU A 174 8.15 1.32 -12.81
CA LEU A 174 7.79 1.63 -11.43
C LEU A 174 9.02 1.96 -10.57
N PHE A 175 10.16 1.31 -10.82
CA PHE A 175 11.38 1.42 -10.04
C PHE A 175 12.60 1.58 -10.94
N PRO A 176 12.79 2.75 -11.55
CA PRO A 176 13.84 2.99 -12.55
C PRO A 176 15.26 2.76 -12.01
N TYR A 177 15.48 2.99 -10.72
CA TYR A 177 16.78 2.78 -10.06
C TYR A 177 17.23 1.31 -10.00
N ARG A 178 16.33 0.35 -10.20
CA ARG A 178 16.69 -1.08 -10.27
C ARG A 178 17.55 -1.41 -11.51
N GLN A 179 17.62 -0.51 -12.47
CA GLN A 179 18.42 -0.72 -13.68
C GLN A 179 19.94 -0.58 -13.42
N ASP A 180 20.32 0.22 -12.45
CA ASP A 180 21.73 0.52 -12.16
C ASP A 180 22.42 -0.59 -11.36
N THR A 181 21.64 -1.52 -10.79
CA THR A 181 22.16 -2.57 -9.90
C THR A 181 22.81 -3.75 -10.65
N SER A 182 22.71 -3.82 -11.98
CA SER A 182 23.17 -4.99 -12.76
C SER A 182 24.70 -5.08 -12.90
N LEU A 183 25.46 -4.03 -12.61
CA LEU A 183 26.92 -3.99 -12.74
C LEU A 183 27.65 -3.70 -11.42
N SER A 184 26.97 -3.25 -10.36
CA SER A 184 27.57 -2.85 -9.09
C SER A 184 27.48 -3.91 -8.00
N ALA A 185 26.97 -5.11 -8.29
CA ALA A 185 26.82 -6.20 -7.33
C ALA A 185 28.17 -6.81 -6.86
N LEU A 186 29.29 -6.23 -7.29
CA LEU A 186 30.66 -6.66 -6.93
C LEU A 186 31.46 -5.58 -6.18
N SER A 187 30.88 -4.44 -5.84
CA SER A 187 31.54 -3.42 -5.02
C SER A 187 31.22 -3.65 -3.54
N GLU A 188 32.24 -3.51 -2.69
CA GLU A 188 32.14 -3.57 -1.23
C GLU A 188 31.18 -2.52 -0.61
N ASP A 189 30.59 -1.65 -1.43
CA ASP A 189 29.59 -0.63 -1.09
C ASP A 189 28.13 -1.13 -1.10
N GLY A 190 27.87 -2.41 -1.08
CA GLY A 190 26.50 -2.99 -1.04
C GLY A 190 25.64 -2.53 0.14
N ASP A 191 26.21 -1.76 1.07
CA ASP A 191 25.54 -1.18 2.23
C ASP A 191 24.98 0.24 1.96
N ALA A 192 25.50 0.97 0.98
CA ALA A 192 25.17 2.38 0.71
C ALA A 192 23.75 2.63 0.18
N SER A 193 23.06 1.58 -0.32
CA SER A 193 21.67 1.69 -0.81
C SER A 193 20.65 0.97 0.07
N ARG A 194 21.06 0.42 1.21
CA ARG A 194 20.20 -0.34 2.09
C ARG A 194 19.43 0.58 3.02
N VAL A 195 18.13 0.31 3.17
CA VAL A 195 17.29 0.99 4.16
C VAL A 195 17.33 0.24 5.46
N TYR A 196 17.52 0.98 6.56
CA TYR A 196 17.45 0.47 7.93
C TYR A 196 16.30 1.12 8.70
N VAL A 197 15.78 0.39 9.67
CA VAL A 197 14.80 0.88 10.65
C VAL A 197 15.51 1.05 11.98
N LEU A 198 15.62 2.27 12.44
CA LEU A 198 16.27 2.61 13.69
C LEU A 198 15.27 2.60 14.84
N ASN A 199 15.61 1.93 15.93
CA ASN A 199 14.94 2.12 17.21
C ASN A 199 15.66 3.20 18.00
N LEU A 200 15.05 4.39 18.08
CA LEU A 200 15.66 5.55 18.74
C LEU A 200 15.87 5.32 20.23
N SER A 201 14.98 4.54 20.87
CA SER A 201 15.03 4.28 22.30
C SER A 201 16.12 3.25 22.68
N SER A 202 16.18 2.13 21.96
CA SER A 202 17.12 1.05 22.29
C SER A 202 18.44 1.13 21.55
N LYS A 203 18.57 2.06 20.59
CA LYS A 203 19.74 2.19 19.71
C LYS A 203 20.07 0.91 18.95
N VAL A 204 19.03 0.24 18.44
CA VAL A 204 19.15 -0.96 17.60
C VAL A 204 18.65 -0.64 16.20
N PHE A 205 19.36 -1.04 15.15
CA PHE A 205 18.88 -0.95 13.78
C PHE A 205 18.50 -2.31 13.20
N HIS A 206 17.47 -2.32 12.37
CA HIS A 206 16.83 -3.51 11.81
C HIS A 206 16.72 -3.38 10.29
N LEU A 207 16.51 -4.51 9.60
CA LEU A 207 15.97 -4.49 8.24
C LEU A 207 14.47 -4.17 8.29
N PRO A 208 13.89 -3.51 7.26
CA PRO A 208 12.45 -3.25 7.20
C PRO A 208 11.59 -4.52 7.27
N SER A 209 12.08 -5.63 6.73
CA SER A 209 11.41 -6.95 6.80
C SER A 209 11.45 -7.61 8.19
N CYS A 210 12.17 -7.04 9.15
CA CYS A 210 12.25 -7.59 10.50
C CYS A 210 10.90 -7.45 11.23
N PRO A 211 10.33 -8.54 11.81
CA PRO A 211 9.09 -8.45 12.57
C PRO A 211 9.14 -7.41 13.69
N SER A 212 10.29 -7.26 14.36
CA SER A 212 10.48 -6.27 15.42
C SER A 212 10.41 -4.82 14.92
N ALA A 213 10.71 -4.57 13.64
CA ALA A 213 10.60 -3.22 13.07
C ALA A 213 9.14 -2.77 12.98
N GLY A 214 8.23 -3.66 12.53
CA GLY A 214 6.80 -3.37 12.46
C GLY A 214 6.11 -3.23 13.81
N GLN A 215 6.61 -3.93 14.84
CA GLN A 215 6.06 -3.89 16.21
C GLN A 215 6.55 -2.69 17.03
N MET A 216 7.51 -1.94 16.51
CA MET A 216 8.08 -0.77 17.18
C MET A 216 7.05 0.35 17.25
N LYS A 217 7.00 1.09 18.38
CA LYS A 217 6.17 2.29 18.50
C LYS A 217 6.60 3.34 17.49
N ALA A 218 5.64 4.05 16.89
CA ALA A 218 5.90 5.02 15.83
C ALA A 218 6.91 6.11 16.26
N GLU A 219 6.80 6.59 17.51
CA GLU A 219 7.69 7.61 18.07
C GLU A 219 9.16 7.17 18.23
N ASN A 220 9.40 5.85 18.24
CA ASN A 220 10.74 5.27 18.34
C ASN A 220 11.28 4.76 17.01
N ARG A 221 10.50 4.87 15.94
CA ARG A 221 10.83 4.31 14.62
C ARG A 221 11.32 5.41 13.69
N GLN A 222 12.49 5.24 13.13
CA GLN A 222 13.05 6.12 12.10
C GLN A 222 13.60 5.27 10.96
N LEU A 223 13.37 5.71 9.72
CA LEU A 223 14.04 5.14 8.55
C LEU A 223 15.36 5.85 8.30
N SER A 224 16.37 5.09 7.90
CA SER A 224 17.69 5.60 7.55
C SER A 224 18.25 4.87 6.33
N THR A 225 18.89 5.64 5.45
CA THR A 225 19.69 5.14 4.32
C THR A 225 21.19 5.23 4.60
N GLN A 226 21.58 5.61 5.81
CA GLN A 226 22.98 5.62 6.20
C GLN A 226 23.56 4.20 6.17
N PRO A 227 24.83 4.02 5.78
CA PRO A 227 25.49 2.72 5.83
C PRO A 227 25.61 2.24 7.28
N ALA A 228 25.64 0.91 7.49
CA ALA A 228 25.73 0.31 8.81
C ALA A 228 26.95 0.80 9.59
N THR A 229 28.07 1.06 8.91
CA THR A 229 29.29 1.61 9.53
C THR A 229 29.07 2.98 10.17
N ALA A 230 28.27 3.85 9.54
CA ALA A 230 27.91 5.14 10.11
C ALA A 230 26.98 4.98 11.31
N LEU A 231 25.98 4.10 11.23
CA LEU A 231 25.09 3.80 12.34
C LEU A 231 25.82 3.23 13.54
N LEU A 232 26.82 2.35 13.33
CA LEU A 232 27.69 1.85 14.39
C LEU A 232 28.49 2.98 15.05
N ALA A 233 29.02 3.92 14.26
CA ALA A 233 29.74 5.09 14.76
C ALA A 233 28.83 6.02 15.59
N GLU A 234 27.53 6.09 15.28
CA GLU A 234 26.52 6.84 16.05
C GLU A 234 26.03 6.08 17.30
N GLY A 235 26.60 4.90 17.59
CA GLY A 235 26.29 4.09 18.77
C GLY A 235 25.08 3.18 18.62
N TYR A 236 24.59 2.98 17.40
CA TYR A 236 23.57 1.95 17.14
C TYR A 236 24.22 0.55 17.07
N ARG A 237 23.41 -0.46 17.32
CA ARG A 237 23.80 -1.86 17.23
C ARG A 237 22.93 -2.62 16.23
N PRO A 238 23.46 -3.57 15.46
CA PRO A 238 22.64 -4.39 14.59
C PRO A 238 21.70 -5.28 15.40
N CYS A 239 20.52 -5.53 14.84
CA CYS A 239 19.58 -6.49 15.42
C CYS A 239 20.10 -7.92 15.21
N GLY A 240 20.28 -8.67 16.30
CA GLY A 240 20.77 -10.05 16.25
C GLY A 240 19.83 -11.06 15.57
N SER A 241 18.59 -10.67 15.21
CA SER A 241 17.64 -11.54 14.52
C SER A 241 17.60 -11.35 13.01
N CYS A 242 17.99 -10.19 12.49
CA CYS A 242 17.90 -9.89 11.06
C CYS A 242 19.21 -9.38 10.44
N LEU A 243 20.22 -9.11 11.25
CA LEU A 243 21.54 -8.60 10.86
C LEU A 243 22.70 -9.35 11.55
N SER A 244 22.46 -10.63 11.89
CA SER A 244 23.49 -11.53 12.45
C SER A 244 24.40 -12.11 11.38
#